data_09bd89d5f61c43ab6a9ead3d8b59556e
#
_entry.id   09bd89d5f61c43ab6a9ead3d8b59556e
#
_cell.length_a   1.000
_cell.length_b   1.000
_cell.length_c   1.000
_cell.angle_alpha   90.00
_cell.angle_beta   90.00
_cell.angle_gamma   90.00
#
_symmetry.space_group_name_H-M   'P 1'
#
loop_
_entity.id
_entity.type
_entity.pdbx_description
1 polymer ?
#
loop_
_entity_poly.entity_id
_entity_poly.type
_entity_poly.pdbx_seq_one_letter_code
_entity_poly.pdbx_strand_id
1 'polypeptide(L)'
;MWLTILGVALAAPAGLALYFVATARRIARPTRGEPIVRDATKAALLVIDMQEDFTRSQGANAYDGQERDRAIGRINALVAAARKAGEPVAFIRQEHQGRAVQWIASLLLGGAGNPGRPGARLDRDIDADGCPVFVKHVADAFSDPALDAWLREQTVGRLTLTGLDLAHCVRGTALGARNRGYRVTVDLAGSLAAREKPALHAVDEMETAGVVLRGPEDGAPRAAMV
;
A
#
# COMPACT_ATOMS: atom_id res chain seq x y z
N MET A 1 -1.41 -5.75 50.18
CA MET A 1 -2.46 -6.28 49.31
C MET A 1 -3.03 -5.23 48.32
N TRP A 2 -3.34 -3.99 48.74
CA TRP A 2 -3.84 -2.95 47.83
C TRP A 2 -2.81 -2.43 46.82
N LEU A 3 -1.55 -2.28 47.20
CA LEU A 3 -0.46 -1.81 46.29
C LEU A 3 -0.14 -2.82 45.17
N THR A 4 -0.29 -4.13 45.44
CA THR A 4 -0.11 -5.17 44.43
C THR A 4 -1.24 -5.21 43.42
N ILE A 5 -2.49 -4.94 43.85
CA ILE A 5 -3.67 -4.88 42.94
C ILE A 5 -3.59 -3.62 42.05
N LEU A 6 -3.17 -2.47 42.60
CA LEU A 6 -2.96 -1.25 41.79
C LEU A 6 -1.84 -1.42 40.77
N GLY A 7 -0.74 -2.11 41.14
CA GLY A 7 0.37 -2.38 40.23
C GLY A 7 -0.03 -3.27 39.04
N VAL A 8 -0.85 -4.29 39.27
CA VAL A 8 -1.36 -5.17 38.20
C VAL A 8 -2.40 -4.44 37.35
N ALA A 9 -3.25 -3.59 37.95
CA ALA A 9 -4.27 -2.83 37.21
C ALA A 9 -3.67 -1.78 36.26
N LEU A 10 -2.47 -1.25 36.54
CA LEU A 10 -1.77 -0.32 35.66
C LEU A 10 -0.82 -1.03 34.67
N ALA A 11 -0.26 -2.17 35.03
CA ALA A 11 0.66 -2.91 34.17
C ALA A 11 -0.04 -3.57 32.98
N ALA A 12 -1.27 -4.05 33.15
CA ALA A 12 -2.01 -4.70 32.06
C ALA A 12 -2.35 -3.74 30.88
N PRO A 13 -2.91 -2.53 31.08
CA PRO A 13 -3.15 -1.60 29.99
C PRO A 13 -1.85 -1.08 29.35
N ALA A 14 -0.78 -0.87 30.12
CA ALA A 14 0.51 -0.47 29.60
C ALA A 14 1.15 -1.59 28.73
N GLY A 15 1.07 -2.84 29.14
CA GLY A 15 1.51 -3.99 28.36
C GLY A 15 0.72 -4.15 27.06
N LEU A 16 -0.60 -3.95 27.12
CA LEU A 16 -1.47 -3.99 25.96
C LEU A 16 -1.16 -2.85 24.98
N ALA A 17 -0.98 -1.64 25.48
CA ALA A 17 -0.59 -0.49 24.65
C ALA A 17 0.77 -0.72 23.97
N LEU A 18 1.76 -1.22 24.69
CA LEU A 18 3.08 -1.56 24.14
C LEU A 18 2.98 -2.65 23.05
N TYR A 19 2.16 -3.66 23.30
CA TYR A 19 1.89 -4.71 22.31
C TYR A 19 1.26 -4.14 21.03
N PHE A 20 0.27 -3.26 21.15
CA PHE A 20 -0.36 -2.60 19.99
C PHE A 20 0.65 -1.72 19.23
N VAL A 21 1.47 -0.93 19.93
CA VAL A 21 2.50 -0.09 19.31
C VAL A 21 3.55 -0.96 18.60
N ALA A 22 4.01 -2.03 19.22
CA ALA A 22 4.98 -2.95 18.62
C ALA A 22 4.40 -3.64 17.37
N THR A 23 3.13 -4.07 17.43
CA THR A 23 2.42 -4.70 16.33
C THR A 23 2.21 -3.71 15.17
N ALA A 24 1.78 -2.48 15.47
CA ALA A 24 1.62 -1.43 14.45
C ALA A 24 2.94 -1.10 13.76
N ARG A 25 4.04 -0.97 14.53
CA ARG A 25 5.38 -0.77 13.98
C ARG A 25 5.84 -1.93 13.11
N ARG A 26 5.54 -3.18 13.51
CA ARG A 26 5.86 -4.38 12.72
C ARG A 26 5.10 -4.39 11.39
N ILE A 27 3.80 -4.07 11.42
CA ILE A 27 2.94 -4.01 10.22
C ILE A 27 3.39 -2.90 9.26
N ALA A 28 3.84 -1.77 9.78
CA ALA A 28 4.27 -0.61 8.98
C ALA A 28 5.72 -0.72 8.47
N ARG A 29 6.51 -1.69 8.95
CA ARG A 29 7.93 -1.79 8.62
C ARG A 29 8.14 -2.37 7.23
N PRO A 30 8.91 -1.67 6.33
CA PRO A 30 9.28 -2.22 5.03
C PRO A 30 10.06 -3.53 5.18
N THR A 31 9.74 -4.51 4.35
CA THR A 31 10.40 -5.81 4.37
C THR A 31 11.79 -5.75 3.75
N ARG A 32 12.58 -6.76 4.03
CA ARG A 32 13.84 -7.03 3.34
C ARG A 32 13.72 -8.37 2.63
N GLY A 33 14.39 -8.51 1.49
CA GLY A 33 14.41 -9.73 0.72
C GLY A 33 15.70 -9.83 -0.08
N GLU A 34 15.79 -10.86 -0.89
CA GLU A 34 16.93 -11.08 -1.78
C GLU A 34 17.04 -9.92 -2.80
N PRO A 35 18.25 -9.44 -3.08
CA PRO A 35 18.46 -8.43 -4.11
C PRO A 35 17.94 -8.89 -5.48
N ILE A 36 17.49 -7.94 -6.29
CA ILE A 36 17.11 -8.23 -7.68
C ILE A 36 18.29 -8.79 -8.47
N VAL A 37 18.01 -9.55 -9.54
CA VAL A 37 19.05 -10.05 -10.45
C VAL A 37 19.74 -8.87 -11.13
N ARG A 38 21.05 -8.97 -11.30
CA ARG A 38 21.92 -7.89 -11.82
C ARG A 38 21.45 -7.33 -13.17
N ASP A 39 20.89 -8.20 -14.02
CA ASP A 39 20.47 -7.86 -15.39
C ASP A 39 18.96 -7.62 -15.52
N ALA A 40 18.27 -7.44 -14.39
CA ALA A 40 16.86 -7.10 -14.39
C ALA A 40 16.65 -5.67 -14.92
N THR A 41 16.05 -5.55 -16.10
CA THR A 41 15.91 -4.26 -16.81
C THR A 41 14.47 -3.90 -17.13
N LYS A 42 13.54 -4.87 -17.10
CA LYS A 42 12.14 -4.62 -17.42
C LYS A 42 11.49 -3.70 -16.37
N ALA A 43 10.51 -2.93 -16.82
CA ALA A 43 9.65 -2.18 -15.93
C ALA A 43 8.37 -2.98 -15.64
N ALA A 44 7.75 -2.74 -14.49
CA ALA A 44 6.42 -3.24 -14.15
C ALA A 44 5.62 -2.17 -13.40
N LEU A 45 4.30 -2.25 -13.52
CA LEU A 45 3.34 -1.43 -12.78
C LEU A 45 2.72 -2.26 -11.65
N LEU A 46 2.76 -1.73 -10.42
CA LEU A 46 2.02 -2.28 -9.29
C LEU A 46 0.95 -1.30 -8.83
N VAL A 47 -0.30 -1.73 -8.82
CA VAL A 47 -1.46 -0.97 -8.35
C VAL A 47 -1.86 -1.50 -6.99
N ILE A 48 -1.79 -0.64 -5.95
CA ILE A 48 -1.83 -1.03 -4.55
C ILE A 48 -3.18 -0.67 -3.93
N ASP A 49 -3.86 -1.67 -3.37
CA ASP A 49 -5.05 -1.58 -2.49
C ASP A 49 -6.25 -0.79 -3.04
N MET A 50 -6.38 -0.69 -4.35
CA MET A 50 -7.54 -0.06 -4.99
C MET A 50 -8.76 -0.99 -4.91
N GLN A 51 -9.26 -1.18 -3.67
CA GLN A 51 -10.37 -2.05 -3.31
C GLN A 51 -11.62 -1.24 -2.95
N GLU A 52 -12.82 -1.76 -3.24
CA GLU A 52 -14.09 -1.07 -2.97
C GLU A 52 -14.27 -0.69 -1.49
N ASP A 53 -13.81 -1.52 -0.55
CA ASP A 53 -13.84 -1.21 0.89
C ASP A 53 -13.09 0.08 1.24
N PHE A 54 -12.06 0.44 0.47
CA PHE A 54 -11.21 1.61 0.73
C PHE A 54 -11.57 2.78 -0.18
N THR A 55 -11.89 2.51 -1.45
CA THR A 55 -12.18 3.56 -2.43
C THR A 55 -13.62 4.09 -2.37
N ARG A 56 -14.56 3.27 -1.86
CA ARG A 56 -16.00 3.59 -1.85
C ARG A 56 -16.61 3.69 -0.46
N SER A 57 -15.85 3.37 0.61
CA SER A 57 -16.41 3.38 1.95
C SER A 57 -16.54 4.80 2.48
N GLN A 58 -17.64 5.05 3.21
CA GLN A 58 -17.88 6.29 3.97
C GLN A 58 -17.12 6.28 5.32
N GLY A 59 -16.14 5.39 5.50
CA GLY A 59 -15.42 5.19 6.75
C GLY A 59 -14.32 6.21 7.04
N ALA A 60 -13.47 5.89 8.02
CA ALA A 60 -12.37 6.74 8.48
C ALA A 60 -11.30 7.08 7.41
N ASN A 61 -11.29 6.34 6.31
CA ASN A 61 -10.40 6.53 5.16
C ASN A 61 -11.21 6.92 3.90
N ALA A 62 -12.30 7.67 4.07
CA ALA A 62 -13.08 8.16 2.94
C ALA A 62 -12.25 9.18 2.16
N TYR A 63 -11.97 8.85 0.91
CA TYR A 63 -11.36 9.77 -0.05
C TYR A 63 -12.45 10.59 -0.73
N ASP A 64 -12.12 11.81 -1.13
CA ASP A 64 -13.02 12.62 -1.96
C ASP A 64 -13.32 11.89 -3.27
N GLY A 65 -14.60 11.92 -3.69
CA GLY A 65 -15.04 11.19 -4.88
C GLY A 65 -14.37 11.66 -6.17
N GLN A 66 -14.07 12.96 -6.29
CA GLN A 66 -13.40 13.50 -7.46
C GLN A 66 -11.91 13.12 -7.48
N GLU A 67 -11.25 13.11 -6.32
CA GLU A 67 -9.86 12.66 -6.19
C GLU A 67 -9.75 11.18 -6.52
N ARG A 68 -10.67 10.36 -5.99
CA ARG A 68 -10.77 8.95 -6.31
C ARG A 68 -10.92 8.74 -7.83
N ASP A 69 -11.86 9.41 -8.47
CA ASP A 69 -12.16 9.22 -9.89
C ASP A 69 -10.98 9.67 -10.78
N ARG A 70 -10.29 10.75 -10.41
CA ARG A 70 -9.05 11.18 -11.06
C ARG A 70 -7.94 10.13 -10.91
N ALA A 71 -7.74 9.60 -9.70
CA ALA A 71 -6.74 8.58 -9.46
C ALA A 71 -7.03 7.29 -10.25
N ILE A 72 -8.28 6.83 -10.29
CA ILE A 72 -8.70 5.67 -11.09
C ILE A 72 -8.46 5.92 -12.57
N GLY A 73 -8.85 7.09 -13.09
CA GLY A 73 -8.59 7.46 -14.49
C GLY A 73 -7.09 7.42 -14.81
N ARG A 74 -6.24 7.95 -13.91
CA ARG A 74 -4.78 7.90 -14.07
C ARG A 74 -4.25 6.46 -14.02
N ILE A 75 -4.70 5.64 -13.07
CA ILE A 75 -4.31 4.24 -12.96
C ILE A 75 -4.65 3.48 -14.24
N ASN A 76 -5.88 3.61 -14.76
CA ASN A 76 -6.29 2.93 -15.99
C ASN A 76 -5.45 3.38 -17.20
N ALA A 77 -5.08 4.66 -17.26
CA ALA A 77 -4.16 5.16 -18.29
C ALA A 77 -2.75 4.53 -18.17
N LEU A 78 -2.24 4.38 -16.94
CA LEU A 78 -0.96 3.70 -16.67
C LEU A 78 -1.02 2.22 -17.05
N VAL A 79 -2.11 1.53 -16.71
CA VAL A 79 -2.35 0.13 -17.08
C VAL A 79 -2.36 -0.04 -18.60
N ALA A 80 -3.10 0.80 -19.31
CA ALA A 80 -3.14 0.79 -20.78
C ALA A 80 -1.77 1.05 -21.40
N ALA A 81 -1.01 2.00 -20.87
CA ALA A 81 0.34 2.31 -21.33
C ALA A 81 1.32 1.15 -21.09
N ALA A 82 1.29 0.53 -19.90
CA ALA A 82 2.12 -0.62 -19.57
C ALA A 82 1.80 -1.82 -20.48
N ARG A 83 0.50 -2.13 -20.68
CA ARG A 83 0.08 -3.20 -21.61
C ARG A 83 0.57 -2.94 -23.03
N LYS A 84 0.44 -1.71 -23.53
CA LYS A 84 0.94 -1.33 -24.86
C LYS A 84 2.45 -1.47 -24.99
N ALA A 85 3.19 -1.24 -23.90
CA ALA A 85 4.64 -1.41 -23.85
C ALA A 85 5.08 -2.87 -23.60
N GLY A 86 4.14 -3.80 -23.39
CA GLY A 86 4.47 -5.20 -23.00
C GLY A 86 5.07 -5.29 -21.61
N GLU A 87 4.84 -4.31 -20.74
CA GLU A 87 5.31 -4.30 -19.37
C GLU A 87 4.33 -5.05 -18.46
N PRO A 88 4.82 -5.89 -17.54
CA PRO A 88 3.99 -6.58 -16.57
C PRO A 88 3.20 -5.60 -15.69
N VAL A 89 1.93 -5.94 -15.43
CA VAL A 89 1.05 -5.21 -14.50
C VAL A 89 0.54 -6.19 -13.45
N ALA A 90 0.58 -5.80 -12.18
CA ALA A 90 -0.02 -6.57 -11.10
C ALA A 90 -0.81 -5.67 -10.16
N PHE A 91 -1.86 -6.24 -9.59
CA PHE A 91 -2.70 -5.60 -8.58
C PHE A 91 -2.43 -6.22 -7.22
N ILE A 92 -2.40 -5.38 -6.20
CA ILE A 92 -2.19 -5.79 -4.82
C ILE A 92 -3.47 -5.52 -4.04
N ARG A 93 -3.90 -6.49 -3.23
CA ARG A 93 -5.01 -6.34 -2.30
C ARG A 93 -4.54 -6.51 -0.87
N GLN A 94 -5.06 -5.68 0.02
CA GLN A 94 -4.91 -5.85 1.45
C GLN A 94 -6.01 -6.77 1.98
N GLU A 95 -5.63 -7.82 2.70
CA GLU A 95 -6.56 -8.64 3.49
C GLU A 95 -6.04 -8.84 4.92
N HIS A 96 -6.91 -8.67 5.89
CA HIS A 96 -6.56 -8.89 7.28
C HIS A 96 -6.40 -10.37 7.61
N GLN A 97 -5.26 -10.75 8.19
CA GLN A 97 -4.96 -12.12 8.59
C GLN A 97 -5.18 -12.31 10.09
N GLY A 98 -5.83 -13.43 10.43
CA GLY A 98 -6.07 -13.84 11.82
C GLY A 98 -7.38 -13.29 12.40
N ARG A 99 -8.11 -14.19 13.13
CA ARG A 99 -9.47 -13.93 13.64
C ARG A 99 -9.54 -12.70 14.55
N ALA A 100 -8.52 -12.46 15.37
CA ALA A 100 -8.48 -11.31 16.27
C ALA A 100 -8.40 -9.98 15.50
N VAL A 101 -7.54 -9.91 14.47
CA VAL A 101 -7.39 -8.72 13.63
C VAL A 101 -8.68 -8.48 12.83
N GLN A 102 -9.26 -9.52 12.26
CA GLN A 102 -10.53 -9.44 11.53
C GLN A 102 -11.68 -8.98 12.42
N TRP A 103 -11.73 -9.45 13.67
CA TRP A 103 -12.72 -9.02 14.65
C TRP A 103 -12.55 -7.53 15.00
N ILE A 104 -11.31 -7.08 15.23
CA ILE A 104 -11.00 -5.66 15.49
C ILE A 104 -11.36 -4.81 14.27
N ALA A 105 -11.01 -5.25 13.06
CA ALA A 105 -11.38 -4.56 11.82
C ALA A 105 -12.91 -4.49 11.66
N SER A 106 -13.63 -5.54 12.03
CA SER A 106 -15.09 -5.53 12.01
C SER A 106 -15.69 -4.52 12.96
N LEU A 107 -15.08 -4.35 14.14
CA LEU A 107 -15.55 -3.41 15.16
C LEU A 107 -15.21 -1.95 14.82
N LEU A 108 -13.99 -1.68 14.32
CA LEU A 108 -13.48 -0.32 14.14
C LEU A 108 -13.63 0.20 12.70
N LEU A 109 -13.62 -0.69 11.70
CA LEU A 109 -13.58 -0.35 10.27
C LEU A 109 -14.77 -0.96 9.50
N GLY A 110 -15.82 -1.40 10.19
CA GLY A 110 -16.94 -2.07 9.54
C GLY A 110 -16.56 -3.36 8.79
N GLY A 111 -15.37 -3.91 9.10
CA GLY A 111 -14.83 -5.11 8.47
C GLY A 111 -14.10 -4.84 7.15
N ALA A 112 -13.81 -3.59 6.81
CA ALA A 112 -13.03 -3.27 5.62
C ALA A 112 -11.70 -4.03 5.61
N GLY A 113 -11.35 -4.62 4.45
CA GLY A 113 -10.16 -5.45 4.29
C GLY A 113 -10.26 -6.86 4.89
N ASN A 114 -11.40 -7.29 5.41
CA ASN A 114 -11.59 -8.69 5.80
C ASN A 114 -11.80 -9.58 4.56
N PRO A 115 -11.19 -10.78 4.51
CA PRO A 115 -11.32 -11.68 3.37
C PRO A 115 -12.76 -12.14 3.16
N GLY A 116 -13.12 -12.42 1.90
CA GLY A 116 -14.43 -12.95 1.51
C GLY A 116 -15.56 -11.91 1.45
N ARG A 117 -15.33 -10.66 1.82
CA ARG A 117 -16.32 -9.59 1.66
C ARG A 117 -16.37 -9.08 0.21
N PRO A 118 -17.52 -8.65 -0.27
CA PRO A 118 -17.62 -8.04 -1.60
C PRO A 118 -16.67 -6.84 -1.78
N GLY A 119 -16.56 -5.97 -0.76
CA GLY A 119 -15.70 -4.80 -0.78
C GLY A 119 -14.19 -5.08 -0.73
N ALA A 120 -13.76 -6.30 -0.39
CA ALA A 120 -12.38 -6.73 -0.47
C ALA A 120 -11.89 -6.94 -1.91
N ARG A 121 -12.78 -6.88 -2.91
CA ARG A 121 -12.43 -6.95 -4.33
C ARG A 121 -11.82 -5.64 -4.80
N LEU A 122 -11.09 -5.70 -5.92
CA LEU A 122 -10.64 -4.49 -6.62
C LEU A 122 -11.85 -3.63 -6.98
N ASP A 123 -11.65 -2.32 -6.98
CA ASP A 123 -12.69 -1.38 -7.38
C ASP A 123 -13.11 -1.67 -8.83
N ARG A 124 -14.43 -1.73 -9.06
CA ARG A 124 -15.01 -2.12 -10.36
C ARG A 124 -14.67 -1.16 -11.50
N ASP A 125 -14.24 0.07 -11.19
CA ASP A 125 -13.85 1.05 -12.20
C ASP A 125 -12.36 0.91 -12.58
N ILE A 126 -11.63 -0.04 -11.97
CA ILE A 126 -10.24 -0.37 -12.31
C ILE A 126 -10.22 -1.42 -13.41
N ASP A 127 -9.44 -1.17 -14.46
CA ASP A 127 -9.17 -2.13 -15.54
C ASP A 127 -8.07 -3.13 -15.12
N ALA A 128 -8.49 -4.18 -14.43
CA ALA A 128 -7.60 -5.24 -13.94
C ALA A 128 -7.61 -6.52 -14.80
N ASP A 129 -8.32 -6.53 -15.92
CA ASP A 129 -8.52 -7.73 -16.71
C ASP A 129 -7.21 -8.38 -17.18
N GLY A 130 -7.11 -9.69 -16.95
CA GLY A 130 -5.93 -10.48 -17.34
C GLY A 130 -4.67 -10.24 -16.50
N CYS A 131 -4.71 -9.40 -15.48
CA CYS A 131 -3.58 -9.12 -14.61
C CYS A 131 -3.59 -9.99 -13.35
N PRO A 132 -2.43 -10.46 -12.85
CA PRO A 132 -2.35 -11.16 -11.58
C PRO A 132 -2.69 -10.25 -10.41
N VAL A 133 -3.30 -10.85 -9.38
CA VAL A 133 -3.65 -10.18 -8.12
C VAL A 133 -2.95 -10.89 -6.98
N PHE A 134 -2.14 -10.15 -6.22
CA PHE A 134 -1.44 -10.63 -5.03
C PHE A 134 -2.12 -10.10 -3.77
N VAL A 135 -2.06 -10.88 -2.68
CA VAL A 135 -2.71 -10.53 -1.42
C VAL A 135 -1.65 -10.31 -0.34
N LYS A 136 -1.63 -9.12 0.23
CA LYS A 136 -0.76 -8.79 1.36
C LYS A 136 -1.52 -8.67 2.67
N HIS A 137 -0.80 -8.81 3.78
CA HIS A 137 -1.37 -8.75 5.13
C HIS A 137 -0.76 -7.64 5.99
N VAL A 138 0.25 -6.97 5.51
CA VAL A 138 0.92 -5.80 6.11
C VAL A 138 1.08 -4.69 5.08
N ALA A 139 1.62 -3.54 5.47
CA ALA A 139 1.73 -2.38 4.56
C ALA A 139 2.53 -2.67 3.29
N ASP A 140 3.63 -3.41 3.39
CA ASP A 140 4.50 -3.73 2.27
C ASP A 140 3.98 -4.91 1.46
N ALA A 141 3.78 -4.74 0.15
CA ALA A 141 3.33 -5.78 -0.76
C ALA A 141 4.32 -6.94 -0.88
N PHE A 142 5.60 -6.69 -0.69
CA PHE A 142 6.63 -7.74 -0.66
C PHE A 142 6.58 -8.65 0.58
N SER A 143 5.62 -8.45 1.46
CA SER A 143 5.28 -9.45 2.48
C SER A 143 4.66 -10.71 1.90
N ASP A 144 4.11 -10.65 0.69
CA ASP A 144 3.73 -11.83 -0.10
C ASP A 144 4.93 -12.30 -0.93
N PRO A 145 5.50 -13.48 -0.64
CA PRO A 145 6.64 -14.01 -1.41
C PRO A 145 6.29 -14.35 -2.86
N ALA A 146 5.02 -14.55 -3.19
CA ALA A 146 4.59 -14.81 -4.56
C ALA A 146 4.80 -13.58 -5.47
N LEU A 147 4.62 -12.36 -4.94
CA LEU A 147 4.94 -11.14 -5.69
C LEU A 147 6.44 -11.06 -6.02
N ASP A 148 7.31 -11.34 -5.06
CA ASP A 148 8.76 -11.29 -5.26
C ASP A 148 9.21 -12.33 -6.31
N ALA A 149 8.67 -13.56 -6.23
CA ALA A 149 8.92 -14.61 -7.20
C ALA A 149 8.46 -14.22 -8.61
N TRP A 150 7.25 -13.70 -8.74
CA TRP A 150 6.70 -13.27 -10.02
C TRP A 150 7.51 -12.14 -10.67
N LEU A 151 7.91 -11.12 -9.90
CA LEU A 151 8.74 -10.02 -10.41
C LEU A 151 10.11 -10.51 -10.89
N ARG A 152 10.70 -11.48 -10.20
CA ARG A 152 11.97 -12.12 -10.62
C ARG A 152 11.82 -12.91 -11.92
N GLU A 153 10.78 -13.71 -12.04
CA GLU A 153 10.46 -14.47 -13.26
C GLU A 153 10.30 -13.53 -14.46
N GLN A 154 9.65 -12.37 -14.25
CA GLN A 154 9.50 -11.34 -15.27
C GLN A 154 10.78 -10.53 -15.53
N THR A 155 11.89 -10.76 -14.81
CA THR A 155 13.16 -10.00 -14.91
C THR A 155 12.97 -8.48 -14.69
N VAL A 156 12.09 -8.12 -13.77
CA VAL A 156 11.78 -6.73 -13.44
C VAL A 156 12.91 -6.10 -12.62
N GLY A 157 13.34 -4.90 -13.01
CA GLY A 157 14.33 -4.09 -12.28
C GLY A 157 13.85 -2.67 -11.98
N ARG A 158 12.72 -2.29 -12.57
CA ARG A 158 12.09 -0.98 -12.37
C ARG A 158 10.62 -1.17 -12.00
N LEU A 159 10.16 -0.42 -11.01
CA LEU A 159 8.77 -0.46 -10.56
C LEU A 159 8.14 0.93 -10.64
N THR A 160 6.97 1.02 -11.23
CA THR A 160 6.06 2.13 -11.03
C THR A 160 4.98 1.68 -10.03
N LEU A 161 4.80 2.45 -8.98
CA LEU A 161 3.82 2.18 -7.92
C LEU A 161 2.74 3.26 -7.94
N THR A 162 1.49 2.87 -7.69
CA THR A 162 0.34 3.76 -7.59
C THR A 162 -0.73 3.12 -6.69
N GLY A 163 -1.74 3.86 -6.28
CA GLY A 163 -2.85 3.34 -5.47
C GLY A 163 -2.94 3.99 -4.09
N LEU A 164 -3.36 3.23 -3.07
CA LEU A 164 -3.62 3.77 -1.73
C LEU A 164 -3.04 2.89 -0.61
N ASP A 165 -2.84 3.41 0.56
CA ASP A 165 -2.68 4.82 0.93
C ASP A 165 -1.21 5.25 0.76
N LEU A 166 -0.99 6.45 0.25
CA LEU A 166 0.36 6.97 -0.05
C LEU A 166 1.25 6.97 1.20
N ALA A 167 0.68 7.34 2.38
CA ALA A 167 1.42 7.39 3.63
C ALA A 167 1.73 6.00 4.23
N HIS A 168 1.08 4.96 3.76
CA HIS A 168 1.13 3.62 4.37
C HIS A 168 1.57 2.55 3.38
N CYS A 169 0.66 2.03 2.59
CA CYS A 169 0.92 0.85 1.75
C CYS A 169 1.79 1.16 0.54
N VAL A 170 1.59 2.31 -0.11
CA VAL A 170 2.42 2.74 -1.24
C VAL A 170 3.85 3.01 -0.74
N ARG A 171 4.02 3.81 0.34
CA ARG A 171 5.31 4.05 0.98
C ARG A 171 5.98 2.74 1.42
N GLY A 172 5.27 1.88 2.14
CA GLY A 172 5.81 0.61 2.64
C GLY A 172 6.35 -0.26 1.51
N THR A 173 5.59 -0.38 0.43
CA THR A 173 5.98 -1.15 -0.76
C THR A 173 7.15 -0.49 -1.51
N ALA A 174 7.16 0.85 -1.62
CA ALA A 174 8.26 1.57 -2.27
C ALA A 174 9.58 1.34 -1.53
N LEU A 175 9.58 1.45 -0.21
CA LEU A 175 10.77 1.21 0.61
C LEU A 175 11.19 -0.26 0.62
N GLY A 176 10.24 -1.20 0.65
CA GLY A 176 10.50 -2.63 0.52
C GLY A 176 11.13 -3.02 -0.82
N ALA A 177 10.68 -2.37 -1.91
CA ALA A 177 11.28 -2.49 -3.23
C ALA A 177 12.71 -1.93 -3.26
N ARG A 178 12.94 -0.75 -2.67
CA ARG A 178 14.28 -0.15 -2.54
C ARG A 178 15.24 -1.05 -1.76
N ASN A 179 14.77 -1.68 -0.69
CA ASN A 179 15.57 -2.64 0.09
C ASN A 179 16.05 -3.85 -0.75
N ARG A 180 15.37 -4.15 -1.84
CA ARG A 180 15.71 -5.21 -2.82
C ARG A 180 16.52 -4.72 -4.01
N GLY A 181 16.76 -3.41 -4.11
CA GLY A 181 17.53 -2.80 -5.19
C GLY A 181 16.72 -2.39 -6.42
N TYR A 182 15.38 -2.47 -6.41
CA TYR A 182 14.56 -1.95 -7.50
C TYR A 182 14.76 -0.44 -7.68
N ARG A 183 14.73 0.03 -8.92
CA ARG A 183 14.48 1.44 -9.22
C ARG A 183 12.99 1.70 -9.11
N VAL A 184 12.59 2.60 -8.23
CA VAL A 184 11.20 2.82 -7.88
C VAL A 184 10.75 4.21 -8.28
N THR A 185 9.63 4.29 -8.96
CA THR A 185 8.88 5.51 -9.23
C THR A 185 7.51 5.37 -8.57
N VAL A 186 7.04 6.38 -7.86
CA VAL A 186 5.65 6.50 -7.38
C VAL A 186 4.95 7.53 -8.22
N ASP A 187 3.84 7.15 -8.85
CA ASP A 187 2.96 8.08 -9.58
C ASP A 187 1.96 8.69 -8.59
N LEU A 188 2.20 9.95 -8.22
CA LEU A 188 1.38 10.67 -7.24
C LEU A 188 -0.02 10.97 -7.77
N ALA A 189 -0.15 11.20 -9.09
CA ALA A 189 -1.45 11.49 -9.70
C ALA A 189 -2.42 10.30 -9.66
N GLY A 190 -1.89 9.07 -9.64
CA GLY A 190 -2.67 7.84 -9.44
C GLY A 190 -2.68 7.35 -7.98
N SER A 191 -2.14 8.14 -7.05
CA SER A 191 -2.06 7.74 -5.63
C SER A 191 -2.99 8.60 -4.78
N LEU A 192 -3.60 7.96 -3.76
CA LEU A 192 -4.51 8.61 -2.81
C LEU A 192 -3.90 8.65 -1.41
N ALA A 193 -4.17 9.74 -0.69
CA ALA A 193 -3.74 9.93 0.69
C ALA A 193 -4.93 10.33 1.57
N ALA A 194 -5.16 9.58 2.65
CA ALA A 194 -6.25 9.90 3.58
C ALA A 194 -5.98 11.13 4.44
N ARG A 195 -4.70 11.52 4.60
CA ARG A 195 -4.28 12.67 5.42
C ARG A 195 -3.03 13.32 4.85
N GLU A 196 -3.05 14.63 4.69
CA GLU A 196 -1.97 15.42 4.12
C GLU A 196 -0.63 15.29 4.88
N LYS A 197 -0.60 15.56 6.19
CA LYS A 197 0.65 15.55 6.97
C LYS A 197 1.40 14.21 6.94
N PRO A 198 0.76 13.05 7.19
CA PRO A 198 1.42 11.76 7.01
C PRO A 198 1.92 11.51 5.59
N ALA A 199 1.20 11.97 4.58
CA ALA A 199 1.57 11.80 3.19
C ALA A 199 2.80 12.64 2.81
N LEU A 200 2.89 13.90 3.26
CA LEU A 200 4.08 14.72 3.07
C LEU A 200 5.32 14.09 3.72
N HIS A 201 5.17 13.56 4.95
CA HIS A 201 6.27 12.83 5.60
C HIS A 201 6.69 11.58 4.82
N ALA A 202 5.72 10.84 4.28
CA ALA A 202 5.99 9.66 3.46
C ALA A 202 6.71 10.02 2.15
N VAL A 203 6.35 11.14 1.53
CA VAL A 203 7.02 11.70 0.35
C VAL A 203 8.49 11.97 0.66
N ASP A 204 8.80 12.70 1.75
CA ASP A 204 10.17 13.02 2.14
C ASP A 204 11.00 11.75 2.45
N GLU A 205 10.41 10.77 3.12
CA GLU A 205 11.06 9.50 3.43
C GLU A 205 11.36 8.69 2.15
N MET A 206 10.42 8.62 1.22
CA MET A 206 10.61 7.93 -0.06
C MET A 206 11.69 8.60 -0.90
N GLU A 207 11.70 9.93 -1.01
CA GLU A 207 12.76 10.68 -1.71
C GLU A 207 14.14 10.45 -1.09
N THR A 208 14.25 10.50 0.23
CA THR A 208 15.48 10.19 0.96
C THR A 208 15.99 8.78 0.68
N ALA A 209 15.07 7.81 0.47
CA ALA A 209 15.40 6.44 0.08
C ALA A 209 15.72 6.29 -1.43
N GLY A 210 15.69 7.37 -2.21
CA GLY A 210 15.97 7.37 -3.64
C GLY A 210 14.81 6.86 -4.51
N VAL A 211 13.57 6.99 -4.03
CA VAL A 211 12.36 6.81 -4.84
C VAL A 211 12.13 8.06 -5.68
N VAL A 212 11.83 7.89 -6.96
CA VAL A 212 11.42 8.98 -7.84
C VAL A 212 9.92 9.22 -7.66
N LEU A 213 9.54 10.45 -7.38
CA LEU A 213 8.14 10.84 -7.28
C LEU A 213 7.72 11.59 -8.54
N ARG A 214 6.69 11.09 -9.22
CA ARG A 214 6.14 11.73 -10.41
C ARG A 214 4.81 12.38 -10.06
N GLY A 215 4.78 13.71 -10.10
CA GLY A 215 3.57 14.51 -9.93
C GLY A 215 2.73 14.59 -11.21
N PRO A 216 1.57 15.25 -11.15
CA PRO A 216 0.82 15.64 -12.34
C PRO A 216 1.69 16.52 -13.25
N GLU A 217 1.55 16.36 -14.56
CA GLU A 217 2.37 17.06 -15.57
C GLU A 217 2.19 18.59 -15.58
N ASP A 218 1.21 19.10 -14.87
CA ASP A 218 0.78 20.51 -14.92
C ASP A 218 1.44 21.44 -13.90
N GLY A 219 2.55 21.05 -13.30
CA GLY A 219 3.31 21.92 -12.38
C GLY A 219 2.57 22.34 -11.11
N ALA A 220 1.53 21.60 -10.72
CA ALA A 220 0.81 21.86 -9.47
C ALA A 220 1.77 21.81 -8.26
N PRO A 221 1.62 22.73 -7.30
CA PRO A 221 2.48 22.77 -6.13
C PRO A 221 2.36 21.45 -5.34
N ARG A 222 3.46 21.00 -4.74
CA ARG A 222 3.55 19.75 -3.94
C ARG A 222 2.40 19.58 -2.93
N ALA A 223 1.92 20.68 -2.37
CA ALA A 223 0.77 20.69 -1.44
C ALA A 223 -0.58 20.30 -2.09
N ALA A 224 -0.71 20.41 -3.40
CA ALA A 224 -1.91 19.99 -4.14
C ALA A 224 -1.83 18.54 -4.63
N MET A 225 -0.76 17.83 -4.30
CA MET A 225 -0.48 16.45 -4.73
C MET A 225 -0.75 15.42 -3.61
N VAL A 226 -1.19 15.90 -2.44
CA VAL A 226 -1.38 15.07 -1.24
C VAL A 226 -2.70 15.37 -0.57
#